data_f9080cf3ce7480029aa8c7a31d02cc73
#
_entry.id   f9080cf3ce7480029aa8c7a31d02cc73
#
_cell.length_a   1.000
_cell.length_b   1.000
_cell.length_c   1.000
_cell.angle_alpha   90.00
_cell.angle_beta   90.00
_cell.angle_gamma   90.00
#
_symmetry.space_group_name_H-M   'P 1'
#
loop_
_entity.id
_entity.type
_entity.pdbx_description
1 polymer ?
#
loop_
_entity_poly.entity_id
_entity_poly.type
_entity_poly.pdbx_seq_one_letter_code
_entity_poly.pdbx_strand_id
1 'polypeptide(L)'
;MVSTNVEQNDIVSLWKDTFGDSEKEIKYFLENCNDSQCVGVYADGHLVSMMFLVSCTVVGKPARYIYAACTNADYRKQGCMTELLDYAKKNFQRLCLIPAEEWLIEYYKKRGFRFAISVDEICFNQTEEITEYLFEGCELERPIALIYEGEL
;
A
#
# COMPACT_ATOMS: atom_id res chain seq x y z
N MET A 1 -16.20 -2.77 -6.74
CA MET A 1 -15.33 -3.13 -7.87
C MET A 1 -14.07 -2.29 -7.86
N VAL A 2 -12.92 -2.92 -8.06
CA VAL A 2 -11.63 -2.24 -8.04
C VAL A 2 -11.40 -1.50 -9.36
N SER A 3 -11.03 -0.21 -9.27
CA SER A 3 -10.62 0.59 -10.40
C SER A 3 -9.10 0.62 -10.51
N THR A 4 -8.58 0.43 -11.71
CA THR A 4 -7.15 0.58 -12.02
C THR A 4 -6.84 1.92 -12.68
N ASN A 5 -7.86 2.74 -12.90
CA ASN A 5 -7.74 4.06 -13.51
C ASN A 5 -8.20 5.12 -12.52
N VAL A 6 -7.34 5.37 -11.52
CA VAL A 6 -7.65 6.28 -10.41
C VAL A 6 -7.15 7.68 -10.73
N GLU A 7 -8.03 8.67 -10.62
CA GLU A 7 -7.71 10.06 -10.91
C GLU A 7 -6.76 10.67 -9.88
N GLN A 8 -5.77 11.43 -10.35
CA GLN A 8 -4.77 12.03 -9.46
C GLN A 8 -5.39 12.95 -8.41
N ASN A 9 -6.37 13.77 -8.79
CA ASN A 9 -7.02 14.67 -7.83
C ASN A 9 -7.75 13.91 -6.72
N ASP A 10 -8.33 12.76 -7.05
CA ASP A 10 -9.00 11.89 -6.08
C ASP A 10 -7.99 11.28 -5.11
N ILE A 11 -6.84 10.85 -5.63
CA ILE A 11 -5.75 10.31 -4.81
C ILE A 11 -5.27 11.37 -3.82
N VAL A 12 -5.00 12.58 -4.31
CA VAL A 12 -4.51 13.69 -3.46
C VAL A 12 -5.51 13.99 -2.35
N SER A 13 -6.80 14.04 -2.68
CA SER A 13 -7.85 14.34 -1.70
C SER A 13 -7.91 13.29 -0.60
N LEU A 14 -7.97 12.01 -0.97
CA LEU A 14 -8.06 10.92 0.01
C LEU A 14 -6.77 10.82 0.84
N TRP A 15 -5.62 10.99 0.22
CA TRP A 15 -4.32 10.96 0.90
C TRP A 15 -4.19 12.06 1.95
N LYS A 16 -4.52 13.31 1.58
CA LYS A 16 -4.48 14.44 2.52
C LYS A 16 -5.39 14.21 3.71
N ASP A 17 -6.62 13.77 3.45
CA ASP A 17 -7.61 13.55 4.50
C ASP A 17 -7.19 12.44 5.46
N THR A 18 -6.48 11.44 4.97
CA THR A 18 -6.09 10.27 5.77
C THR A 18 -4.78 10.45 6.50
N PHE A 19 -3.75 10.93 5.79
CA PHE A 19 -2.38 10.96 6.30
C PHE A 19 -1.87 12.36 6.65
N GLY A 20 -2.56 13.41 6.21
CA GLY A 20 -2.19 14.77 6.54
C GLY A 20 -1.00 15.35 5.80
N ASP A 21 -0.47 14.64 4.81
CA ASP A 21 0.64 15.13 4.00
C ASP A 21 0.20 16.30 3.12
N SER A 22 1.14 17.17 2.76
CA SER A 22 0.85 18.30 1.88
C SER A 22 0.61 17.83 0.46
N GLU A 23 -0.16 18.62 -0.30
CA GLU A 23 -0.38 18.36 -1.72
C GLU A 23 0.94 18.29 -2.49
N LYS A 24 1.89 19.14 -2.15
CA LYS A 24 3.22 19.16 -2.77
C LYS A 24 3.96 17.85 -2.58
N GLU A 25 3.94 17.32 -1.35
CA GLU A 25 4.61 16.05 -1.04
C GLU A 25 3.95 14.88 -1.77
N ILE A 26 2.63 14.86 -1.80
CA ILE A 26 1.87 13.81 -2.50
C ILE A 26 2.18 13.84 -3.99
N LYS A 27 2.14 15.01 -4.61
CA LYS A 27 2.44 15.17 -6.05
C LYS A 27 3.87 14.78 -6.37
N TYR A 28 4.81 15.11 -5.49
CA TYR A 28 6.20 14.69 -5.66
C TYR A 28 6.30 13.17 -5.75
N PHE A 29 5.65 12.46 -4.83
CA PHE A 29 5.63 11.00 -4.84
C PHE A 29 5.01 10.47 -6.14
N LEU A 30 3.86 11.00 -6.54
CA LEU A 30 3.15 10.55 -7.74
C LEU A 30 3.98 10.74 -9.02
N GLU A 31 4.76 11.81 -9.09
CA GLU A 31 5.59 12.12 -10.25
C GLU A 31 6.89 11.34 -10.31
N ASN A 32 7.41 10.91 -9.15
CA ASN A 32 8.77 10.38 -9.06
C ASN A 32 8.86 8.90 -8.65
N CYS A 33 7.78 8.29 -8.19
CA CYS A 33 7.79 6.88 -7.86
C CYS A 33 7.72 6.04 -9.14
N ASN A 34 8.74 5.22 -9.37
CA ASN A 34 8.81 4.36 -10.56
C ASN A 34 8.01 3.09 -10.36
N ASP A 35 7.44 2.58 -11.47
CA ASP A 35 6.78 1.28 -11.52
C ASP A 35 5.83 1.04 -10.34
N SER A 36 4.88 1.95 -10.19
CA SER A 36 3.83 1.86 -9.18
C SER A 36 2.46 1.97 -9.85
N GLN A 37 1.48 1.31 -9.26
CA GLN A 37 0.09 1.33 -9.70
C GLN A 37 -0.78 1.70 -8.51
N CYS A 38 -1.68 2.65 -8.70
CA CYS A 38 -2.72 2.93 -7.72
C CYS A 38 -3.99 2.19 -8.12
N VAL A 39 -4.55 1.45 -7.18
CA VAL A 39 -5.86 0.81 -7.34
C VAL A 39 -6.80 1.36 -6.29
N GLY A 40 -8.07 1.48 -6.62
CA GLY A 40 -9.03 2.10 -5.72
C GLY A 40 -10.44 1.59 -5.87
N VAL A 41 -11.27 1.96 -4.91
CA VAL A 41 -12.70 1.70 -4.89
C VAL A 41 -13.42 3.05 -4.87
N TYR A 42 -14.34 3.22 -5.80
CA TYR A 42 -15.20 4.41 -5.87
C TYR A 42 -16.59 4.07 -5.33
N ALA A 43 -17.18 4.98 -4.58
CA ALA A 43 -18.55 4.90 -4.12
C ALA A 43 -19.13 6.31 -4.10
N ASP A 44 -20.38 6.45 -4.54
CA ASP A 44 -21.08 7.74 -4.58
C ASP A 44 -20.30 8.83 -5.33
N GLY A 45 -19.55 8.43 -6.37
CA GLY A 45 -18.76 9.35 -7.19
C GLY A 45 -17.42 9.77 -6.57
N HIS A 46 -17.03 9.18 -5.44
CA HIS A 46 -15.80 9.52 -4.73
C HIS A 46 -14.87 8.32 -4.58
N LEU A 47 -13.56 8.58 -4.59
CA LEU A 47 -12.58 7.57 -4.22
C LEU A 47 -12.64 7.38 -2.71
N VAL A 48 -13.04 6.19 -2.27
CA VAL A 48 -13.25 5.92 -0.84
C VAL A 48 -12.18 5.01 -0.23
N SER A 49 -11.45 4.28 -1.08
CA SER A 49 -10.36 3.41 -0.62
C SER A 49 -9.32 3.30 -1.71
N MET A 50 -8.06 3.19 -1.34
CA MET A 50 -6.97 3.05 -2.31
C MET A 50 -5.78 2.33 -1.71
N MET A 51 -4.90 1.84 -2.58
CA MET A 51 -3.55 1.43 -2.24
C MET A 51 -2.64 1.58 -3.45
N PHE A 52 -1.35 1.79 -3.20
CA PHE A 52 -0.32 1.73 -4.22
C PHE A 52 0.35 0.36 -4.18
N LEU A 53 0.64 -0.16 -5.36
CA LEU A 53 1.38 -1.40 -5.54
C LEU A 53 2.69 -1.03 -6.23
N VAL A 54 3.78 -1.00 -5.46
CA VAL A 54 5.08 -0.54 -5.92
C VAL A 54 5.99 -1.74 -6.17
N SER A 55 6.62 -1.77 -7.34
CA SER A 55 7.55 -2.85 -7.69
C SER A 55 8.72 -2.89 -6.71
N CYS A 56 9.05 -4.09 -6.26
CA CYS A 56 10.19 -4.31 -5.36
C CYS A 56 10.68 -5.75 -5.47
N THR A 57 11.77 -6.05 -4.76
CA THR A 57 12.17 -7.43 -4.52
C THR A 57 12.16 -7.70 -3.02
N VAL A 58 11.85 -8.93 -2.66
CA VAL A 58 11.88 -9.40 -1.29
C VAL A 58 12.73 -10.65 -1.27
N VAL A 59 13.83 -10.63 -0.52
CA VAL A 59 14.82 -11.73 -0.51
C VAL A 59 15.20 -12.12 -1.95
N GLY A 60 15.40 -11.10 -2.80
CA GLY A 60 15.80 -11.28 -4.19
C GLY A 60 14.70 -11.71 -5.16
N LYS A 61 13.45 -11.85 -4.70
CA LYS A 61 12.33 -12.30 -5.54
C LYS A 61 11.38 -11.14 -5.85
N PRO A 62 10.85 -11.05 -7.08
CA PRO A 62 9.91 -9.98 -7.44
C PRO A 62 8.67 -9.98 -6.54
N ALA A 63 8.25 -8.79 -6.15
CA ALA A 63 7.08 -8.58 -5.29
C ALA A 63 6.48 -7.20 -5.56
N ARG A 64 5.30 -6.95 -4.97
CA ARG A 64 4.69 -5.63 -4.92
C ARG A 64 4.55 -5.21 -3.46
N TYR A 65 4.99 -3.99 -3.19
CA TYR A 65 4.91 -3.38 -1.88
C TYR A 65 3.62 -2.57 -1.79
N ILE A 66 2.82 -2.85 -0.78
CA ILE A 66 1.56 -2.12 -0.55
C ILE A 66 1.89 -0.87 0.24
N TYR A 67 1.58 0.29 -0.35
CA TYR A 67 1.88 1.59 0.23
C TYR A 67 0.64 2.48 0.21
N ALA A 68 0.51 3.33 1.23
CA ALA A 68 -0.59 4.30 1.37
C ALA A 68 -1.97 3.65 1.28
N ALA A 69 -2.10 2.44 1.82
CA ALA A 69 -3.39 1.74 1.87
C ALA A 69 -4.29 2.43 2.89
N CYS A 70 -5.44 2.91 2.43
CA CYS A 70 -6.37 3.62 3.31
C CYS A 70 -7.80 3.54 2.81
N THR A 71 -8.73 3.77 3.74
CA THR A 71 -10.15 3.85 3.46
C THR A 71 -10.72 5.06 4.19
N ASN A 72 -11.54 5.84 3.48
CA ASN A 72 -12.26 6.97 4.06
C ASN A 72 -13.06 6.48 5.28
N ALA A 73 -13.02 7.26 6.35
CA ALA A 73 -13.65 6.89 7.63
C ALA A 73 -15.13 6.51 7.50
N ASP A 74 -15.86 7.18 6.60
CA ASP A 74 -17.29 6.94 6.40
C ASP A 74 -17.58 5.62 5.66
N TYR A 75 -16.57 5.01 5.07
CA TYR A 75 -16.70 3.78 4.26
C TYR A 75 -15.95 2.60 4.83
N ARG A 76 -15.44 2.71 6.05
CA ARG A 76 -14.77 1.60 6.73
C ARG A 76 -15.77 0.49 7.08
N LYS A 77 -15.24 -0.74 7.21
CA LYS A 77 -16.03 -1.94 7.53
C LYS A 77 -17.06 -2.32 6.47
N GLN A 78 -16.87 -1.86 5.25
CA GLN A 78 -17.73 -2.20 4.11
C GLN A 78 -17.04 -3.10 3.08
N GLY A 79 -15.87 -3.62 3.42
CA GLY A 79 -15.16 -4.56 2.56
C GLY A 79 -14.29 -3.92 1.48
N CYS A 80 -14.12 -2.60 1.47
CA CYS A 80 -13.31 -1.93 0.44
C CYS A 80 -11.85 -2.41 0.44
N MET A 81 -11.23 -2.46 1.61
CA MET A 81 -9.84 -2.91 1.71
C MET A 81 -9.71 -4.39 1.34
N THR A 82 -10.69 -5.21 1.69
CA THR A 82 -10.73 -6.62 1.30
C THR A 82 -10.76 -6.76 -0.22
N GLU A 83 -11.57 -5.96 -0.91
CA GLU A 83 -11.59 -5.95 -2.38
C GLU A 83 -10.23 -5.60 -2.97
N LEU A 84 -9.56 -4.59 -2.43
CA LEU A 84 -8.24 -4.17 -2.90
C LEU A 84 -7.18 -5.24 -2.67
N LEU A 85 -7.18 -5.86 -1.50
CA LEU A 85 -6.25 -6.95 -1.19
C LEU A 85 -6.51 -8.17 -2.07
N ASP A 86 -7.76 -8.51 -2.33
CA ASP A 86 -8.11 -9.62 -3.21
C ASP A 86 -7.63 -9.35 -4.64
N TYR A 87 -7.80 -8.12 -5.12
CA TYR A 87 -7.27 -7.72 -6.42
C TYR A 87 -5.75 -7.92 -6.48
N ALA A 88 -5.03 -7.44 -5.47
CA ALA A 88 -3.57 -7.54 -5.44
C ALA A 88 -3.11 -9.00 -5.40
N LYS A 89 -3.74 -9.83 -4.59
CA LYS A 89 -3.44 -11.27 -4.50
C LYS A 89 -3.71 -12.01 -5.79
N LYS A 90 -4.74 -11.63 -6.50
CA LYS A 90 -5.11 -12.25 -7.78
C LYS A 90 -4.12 -11.91 -8.88
N ASN A 91 -3.54 -10.71 -8.85
CA ASN A 91 -2.70 -10.20 -9.93
C ASN A 91 -1.20 -10.32 -9.67
N PHE A 92 -0.79 -10.52 -8.42
CA PHE A 92 0.62 -10.61 -8.05
C PHE A 92 0.86 -11.79 -7.12
N GLN A 93 1.89 -12.56 -7.42
CA GLN A 93 2.24 -13.76 -6.66
C GLN A 93 2.74 -13.42 -5.25
N ARG A 94 3.45 -12.31 -5.12
CA ARG A 94 4.07 -11.94 -3.84
C ARG A 94 3.78 -10.49 -3.54
N LEU A 95 3.29 -10.26 -2.32
CA LEU A 95 3.01 -8.93 -1.80
C LEU A 95 3.75 -8.75 -0.48
N CYS A 96 4.14 -7.54 -0.18
CA CYS A 96 4.72 -7.21 1.12
C CYS A 96 4.22 -5.85 1.59
N LEU A 97 4.32 -5.62 2.88
CA LEU A 97 3.99 -4.34 3.49
C LEU A 97 4.68 -4.22 4.85
N ILE A 98 4.74 -3.00 5.34
CA ILE A 98 5.22 -2.71 6.69
C ILE A 98 4.03 -2.17 7.46
N PRO A 99 3.51 -2.91 8.47
CA PRO A 99 2.37 -2.42 9.26
C PRO A 99 2.73 -1.12 9.97
N ALA A 100 1.85 -0.14 9.89
CA ALA A 100 2.08 1.17 10.50
C ALA A 100 1.90 1.13 12.02
N GLU A 101 1.03 0.26 12.52
CA GLU A 101 0.66 0.14 13.92
C GLU A 101 0.57 -1.32 14.36
N GLU A 102 0.72 -1.54 15.66
CA GLU A 102 0.73 -2.89 16.26
C GLU A 102 -0.49 -3.74 15.89
N TRP A 103 -1.68 -3.15 15.96
CA TRP A 103 -2.93 -3.89 15.67
C TRP A 103 -3.04 -4.34 14.22
N LEU A 104 -2.35 -3.67 13.31
CA LEU A 104 -2.34 -4.04 11.89
C LEU A 104 -1.58 -5.34 11.63
N ILE A 105 -0.68 -5.74 12.51
CA ILE A 105 0.07 -6.99 12.35
C ILE A 105 -0.91 -8.16 12.29
N GLU A 106 -1.78 -8.31 13.27
CA GLU A 106 -2.78 -9.38 13.27
C GLU A 106 -3.82 -9.21 12.17
N TYR A 107 -4.19 -7.97 11.88
CA TYR A 107 -5.11 -7.66 10.79
C TYR A 107 -4.61 -8.24 9.46
N TYR A 108 -3.35 -8.01 9.11
CA TYR A 108 -2.79 -8.52 7.87
C TYR A 108 -2.44 -10.00 7.92
N LYS A 109 -2.02 -10.53 9.06
CA LYS A 109 -1.78 -11.97 9.22
C LYS A 109 -3.04 -12.78 8.93
N LYS A 110 -4.17 -12.32 9.42
CA LYS A 110 -5.48 -12.98 9.15
C LYS A 110 -5.87 -12.93 7.68
N ARG A 111 -5.26 -12.03 6.92
CA ARG A 111 -5.52 -11.88 5.48
C ARG A 111 -4.46 -12.53 4.61
N GLY A 112 -3.65 -13.41 5.19
CA GLY A 112 -2.69 -14.21 4.45
C GLY A 112 -1.28 -13.70 4.42
N PHE A 113 -0.98 -12.59 5.09
CA PHE A 113 0.38 -12.06 5.21
C PHE A 113 1.06 -12.74 6.39
N ARG A 114 1.45 -14.00 6.19
CA ARG A 114 1.84 -14.93 7.26
C ARG A 114 3.31 -14.87 7.65
N PHE A 115 4.16 -14.40 6.75
CA PHE A 115 5.61 -14.42 6.97
C PHE A 115 6.09 -13.05 7.40
N ALA A 116 6.91 -13.00 8.43
CA ALA A 116 7.52 -11.77 8.91
C ALA A 116 9.02 -11.80 8.62
N ILE A 117 9.54 -10.71 8.07
CA ILE A 117 10.97 -10.57 7.77
C ILE A 117 11.46 -9.19 8.19
N SER A 118 12.79 -9.01 8.18
CA SER A 118 13.39 -7.70 8.37
C SER A 118 13.01 -6.77 7.20
N VAL A 119 12.74 -5.51 7.50
CA VAL A 119 12.44 -4.51 6.48
C VAL A 119 13.60 -4.32 5.49
N ASP A 120 14.82 -4.65 5.91
CA ASP A 120 16.01 -4.56 5.07
C ASP A 120 16.00 -5.53 3.89
N GLU A 121 15.14 -6.55 3.94
CA GLU A 121 14.99 -7.52 2.85
C GLU A 121 14.14 -6.99 1.70
N ILE A 122 13.53 -5.83 1.86
CA ILE A 122 12.75 -5.18 0.80
C ILE A 122 13.66 -4.21 0.06
N CYS A 123 13.83 -4.41 -1.25
CA CYS A 123 14.65 -3.55 -2.09
C CYS A 123 13.81 -2.91 -3.19
N PHE A 124 13.95 -1.61 -3.35
CA PHE A 124 13.25 -0.84 -4.37
C PHE A 124 14.21 -0.32 -5.42
N ASN A 125 13.72 -0.18 -6.66
CA ASN A 125 14.43 0.51 -7.72
C ASN A 125 13.89 1.95 -7.82
N GLN A 126 14.23 2.74 -6.80
CA GLN A 126 13.74 4.11 -6.64
C GLN A 126 14.90 5.04 -6.27
N THR A 127 14.66 6.34 -6.34
CA THR A 127 15.59 7.32 -5.77
C THR A 127 15.61 7.16 -4.25
N GLU A 128 16.65 7.70 -3.62
CA GLU A 128 16.76 7.68 -2.15
C GLU A 128 15.58 8.40 -1.50
N GLU A 129 15.14 9.52 -2.06
CA GLU A 129 14.02 10.29 -1.54
C GLU A 129 12.71 9.51 -1.58
N ILE A 130 12.42 8.84 -2.70
CA ILE A 130 11.22 8.02 -2.82
C ILE A 130 11.30 6.80 -1.89
N THR A 131 12.47 6.20 -1.75
CA THR A 131 12.67 5.08 -0.83
C THR A 131 12.35 5.50 0.61
N GLU A 132 12.74 6.71 1.00
CA GLU A 132 12.40 7.25 2.31
C GLU A 132 10.88 7.37 2.50
N TYR A 133 10.15 7.87 1.50
CA TYR A 133 8.68 7.91 1.55
C TYR A 133 8.09 6.52 1.81
N LEU A 134 8.60 5.51 1.10
CA LEU A 134 8.07 4.15 1.19
C LEU A 134 8.27 3.52 2.58
N PHE A 135 9.27 3.95 3.32
CA PHE A 135 9.53 3.45 4.67
C PHE A 135 8.97 4.35 5.78
N GLU A 136 8.41 5.51 5.44
CA GLU A 136 7.78 6.41 6.41
C GLU A 136 6.42 5.89 6.87
N GLY A 137 5.96 6.40 8.00
CA GLY A 137 4.61 6.14 8.51
C GLY A 137 4.50 4.94 9.43
N CYS A 138 5.59 4.22 9.67
CA CYS A 138 5.58 3.11 10.62
C CYS A 138 5.81 3.65 12.02
N GLU A 139 4.86 3.40 12.91
CA GLU A 139 4.93 3.83 14.32
C GLU A 139 5.46 2.74 15.24
N LEU A 140 5.81 1.57 14.70
CA LEU A 140 6.35 0.48 15.47
C LEU A 140 7.79 0.79 15.89
N GLU A 141 8.11 0.50 17.15
CA GLU A 141 9.47 0.65 17.66
C GLU A 141 10.46 -0.25 16.91
N ARG A 142 10.00 -1.44 16.50
CA ARG A 142 10.78 -2.38 15.70
C ARG A 142 9.99 -2.76 14.46
N PRO A 143 10.15 -1.99 13.36
CA PRO A 143 9.41 -2.28 12.14
C PRO A 143 9.70 -3.68 11.60
N ILE A 144 8.65 -4.34 11.15
CA ILE A 144 8.74 -5.64 10.48
C ILE A 144 8.02 -5.55 9.14
N ALA A 145 8.43 -6.39 8.20
CA ALA A 145 7.71 -6.54 6.95
C ALA A 145 6.90 -7.84 7.01
N LEU A 146 5.67 -7.78 6.50
CA LEU A 146 4.82 -8.95 6.37
C LEU A 146 4.70 -9.31 4.89
N ILE A 147 4.69 -10.61 4.60
CA ILE A 147 4.69 -11.12 3.23
C ILE A 147 3.51 -12.03 3.00
N TYR A 148 2.84 -11.83 1.86
CA TYR A 148 1.90 -12.78 1.28
C TYR A 148 2.57 -13.46 0.09
N GLU A 149 2.50 -14.78 0.04
CA GLU A 149 2.92 -15.58 -1.12
C GLU A 149 1.73 -16.38 -1.62
N GLY A 150 1.39 -16.17 -2.88
CA GLY A 150 0.36 -16.95 -3.54
C GLY A 150 0.86 -18.34 -3.88
N GLU A 151 -0.08 -19.24 -4.16
CA GLU A 151 0.25 -20.59 -4.63
C GLU A 151 0.69 -20.53 -6.10
N LEU A 152 1.63 -21.37 -6.42
CA LEU A 152 2.12 -21.54 -7.79
C LEU A 152 1.14 -22.33 -8.67
#